data_e1f6a8a930fc4b8d3216805edea923b6
#
_entry.id   e1f6a8a930fc4b8d3216805edea923b6
#
_cell.length_a   1.000
_cell.length_b   1.000
_cell.length_c   1.000
_cell.angle_alpha   90.00
_cell.angle_beta   90.00
_cell.angle_gamma   90.00
#
_symmetry.space_group_name_H-M   'P 1'
#
loop_
_entity.id
_entity.type
_entity.pdbx_description
1 polymer ?
#
loop_
_entity_poly.entity_id
_entity_poly.type
_entity_poly.pdbx_seq_one_letter_code
_entity_poly.pdbx_strand_id
1 'polypeptide(L)'
;FLLSAEDIYFMEMNTRIQVEHTITEQITGVDIVREQIRVAEGRQLSYRQADISYRGYAIQMRINAEDPKNDFLPSFGRITHYYAPGGPGVRVDTAIYTGYEIPPYYDSMCLKLIVWALTWEEVTVRAHRAIDDMRLHGIKTTAAYYKQILSHKDFQQPEFDTSFVVDHPELLNYSDKRHPSEVALALAAAVAAYSGW
;
A
#
# COMPACT_ATOMS: atom_id res chain seq x y z
N PHE A 1 -12.47 -10.48 -15.26
CA PHE A 1 -12.14 -11.66 -16.07
C PHE A 1 -11.28 -12.60 -15.24
N LEU A 2 -11.48 -13.90 -15.44
CA LEU A 2 -10.61 -14.95 -14.93
C LEU A 2 -9.85 -15.54 -16.13
N LEU A 3 -8.53 -15.63 -16.03
CA LEU A 3 -7.67 -16.24 -17.03
C LEU A 3 -7.36 -17.67 -16.60
N SER A 4 -7.60 -18.64 -17.47
CA SER A 4 -6.99 -19.97 -17.40
C SER A 4 -5.95 -20.10 -18.50
N ALA A 5 -5.21 -21.20 -18.54
CA ALA A 5 -4.13 -21.38 -19.53
C ALA A 5 -4.59 -21.19 -21.00
N GLU A 6 -5.85 -21.48 -21.31
CA GLU A 6 -6.39 -21.49 -22.68
C GLU A 6 -7.61 -20.56 -22.87
N ASP A 7 -8.27 -20.11 -21.77
CA ASP A 7 -9.54 -19.42 -21.87
C ASP A 7 -9.63 -18.16 -21.00
N ILE A 8 -10.48 -17.22 -21.41
CA ILE A 8 -10.82 -15.99 -20.70
C ILE A 8 -12.30 -16.04 -20.32
N TYR A 9 -12.60 -16.03 -19.03
CA TYR A 9 -13.95 -16.04 -18.49
C TYR A 9 -14.36 -14.65 -18.01
N PHE A 10 -15.50 -14.15 -18.48
CA PHE A 10 -16.10 -12.95 -17.92
C PHE A 10 -16.74 -13.27 -16.57
N MET A 11 -16.42 -12.48 -15.56
CA MET A 11 -17.02 -12.63 -14.23
C MET A 11 -18.02 -11.51 -13.95
N GLU A 12 -17.55 -10.28 -13.90
CA GLU A 12 -18.37 -9.10 -13.62
C GLU A 12 -17.77 -7.83 -14.23
N MET A 13 -18.56 -6.77 -14.26
CA MET A 13 -18.12 -5.42 -14.61
C MET A 13 -18.31 -4.49 -13.42
N ASN A 14 -17.21 -3.91 -12.92
CA ASN A 14 -17.28 -2.84 -11.94
C ASN A 14 -17.53 -1.50 -12.66
N THR A 15 -18.76 -1.01 -12.66
CA THR A 15 -19.18 0.23 -13.38
C THR A 15 -18.84 1.50 -12.57
N ARG A 16 -17.72 1.54 -11.94
CA ARG A 16 -17.19 2.63 -11.10
C ARG A 16 -15.68 2.69 -11.19
N ILE A 17 -15.10 3.79 -10.73
CA ILE A 17 -13.65 3.84 -10.54
C ILE A 17 -13.22 2.79 -9.51
N GLN A 18 -12.11 2.11 -9.79
CA GLN A 18 -11.54 1.11 -8.90
C GLN A 18 -10.43 1.71 -8.02
N VAL A 19 -10.15 1.07 -6.87
CA VAL A 19 -9.10 1.53 -5.95
C VAL A 19 -7.75 1.57 -6.65
N GLU A 20 -7.49 0.60 -7.52
CA GLU A 20 -6.24 0.39 -8.26
C GLU A 20 -6.05 1.29 -9.50
N HIS A 21 -6.98 2.21 -9.81
CA HIS A 21 -6.84 3.14 -10.94
C HIS A 21 -5.52 3.92 -10.94
N THR A 22 -4.95 4.13 -9.77
CA THR A 22 -3.69 4.86 -9.59
C THR A 22 -2.49 4.19 -10.24
N ILE A 23 -2.50 2.85 -10.38
CA ILE A 23 -1.48 2.10 -11.15
C ILE A 23 -1.50 2.54 -12.60
N THR A 24 -2.68 2.52 -13.23
CA THR A 24 -2.87 2.96 -14.61
C THR A 24 -2.44 4.41 -14.79
N GLU A 25 -2.82 5.29 -13.87
CA GLU A 25 -2.39 6.70 -13.88
C GLU A 25 -0.88 6.86 -13.86
N GLN A 26 -0.17 6.07 -13.02
CA GLN A 26 1.29 6.17 -12.90
C GLN A 26 2.02 5.69 -14.16
N ILE A 27 1.58 4.61 -14.77
CA ILE A 27 2.28 4.04 -15.94
C ILE A 27 1.88 4.69 -17.27
N THR A 28 0.74 5.38 -17.34
CA THR A 28 0.26 6.04 -18.56
C THR A 28 0.36 7.56 -18.55
N GLY A 29 0.43 8.16 -17.34
CA GLY A 29 0.34 9.62 -17.17
C GLY A 29 -1.07 10.20 -17.36
N VAL A 30 -2.10 9.35 -17.46
CA VAL A 30 -3.50 9.75 -17.61
C VAL A 30 -4.16 9.96 -16.26
N ASP A 31 -4.74 11.12 -16.02
CA ASP A 31 -5.56 11.42 -14.84
C ASP A 31 -7.00 10.94 -15.09
N ILE A 32 -7.31 9.71 -14.63
CA ILE A 32 -8.59 9.04 -14.89
C ILE A 32 -9.75 9.79 -14.22
N VAL A 33 -9.57 10.28 -13.01
CA VAL A 33 -10.61 11.00 -12.26
C VAL A 33 -10.96 12.31 -12.96
N ARG A 34 -9.96 13.05 -13.42
CA ARG A 34 -10.15 14.27 -14.20
C ARG A 34 -10.91 13.99 -15.49
N GLU A 35 -10.57 12.92 -16.21
CA GLU A 35 -11.26 12.57 -17.44
C GLU A 35 -12.72 12.14 -17.20
N GLN A 36 -13.00 11.45 -16.09
CA GLN A 36 -14.39 11.15 -15.70
C GLN A 36 -15.21 12.44 -15.48
N ILE A 37 -14.64 13.45 -14.81
CA ILE A 37 -15.30 14.75 -14.62
C ILE A 37 -15.55 15.43 -15.96
N ARG A 38 -14.57 15.43 -16.87
CA ARG A 38 -14.69 16.02 -18.22
C ARG A 38 -15.81 15.36 -19.03
N VAL A 39 -15.86 14.02 -19.01
CA VAL A 39 -16.92 13.26 -19.69
C VAL A 39 -18.29 13.57 -19.09
N ALA A 40 -18.40 13.68 -17.77
CA ALA A 40 -19.64 14.06 -17.08
C ALA A 40 -20.09 15.50 -17.42
N GLU A 41 -19.13 16.39 -17.77
CA GLU A 41 -19.41 17.73 -18.30
C GLU A 41 -19.83 17.72 -19.79
N GLY A 42 -19.92 16.56 -20.43
CA GLY A 42 -20.24 16.40 -21.86
C GLY A 42 -19.06 16.67 -22.81
N ARG A 43 -17.84 16.72 -22.29
CA ARG A 43 -16.63 16.88 -23.09
C ARG A 43 -16.14 15.54 -23.62
N GLN A 44 -15.41 15.58 -24.72
CA GLN A 44 -14.68 14.42 -25.24
C GLN A 44 -13.42 14.16 -24.40
N LEU A 45 -12.91 12.92 -24.43
CA LEU A 45 -11.62 12.56 -23.84
C LEU A 45 -10.49 13.45 -24.42
N SER A 46 -9.50 13.77 -23.61
CA SER A 46 -8.36 14.62 -23.99
C SER A 46 -7.37 13.92 -24.91
N TYR A 47 -7.46 12.62 -25.08
CA TYR A 47 -6.52 11.75 -25.78
C TYR A 47 -7.25 10.64 -26.53
N ARG A 48 -6.57 10.03 -27.47
CA ARG A 48 -7.01 8.84 -28.23
C ARG A 48 -6.27 7.62 -27.70
N GLN A 49 -6.73 6.43 -28.04
CA GLN A 49 -6.05 5.18 -27.67
C GLN A 49 -4.59 5.15 -28.16
N ALA A 50 -4.31 5.70 -29.32
CA ALA A 50 -2.95 5.76 -29.88
C ALA A 50 -1.99 6.69 -29.11
N ASP A 51 -2.51 7.60 -28.30
CA ASP A 51 -1.71 8.53 -27.47
C ASP A 51 -1.29 7.87 -26.14
N ILE A 52 -1.87 6.70 -25.82
CA ILE A 52 -1.58 5.98 -24.58
C ILE A 52 -0.34 5.11 -24.76
N SER A 53 0.66 5.34 -23.92
CA SER A 53 1.85 4.51 -23.84
C SER A 53 2.09 4.08 -22.39
N TYR A 54 2.57 2.86 -22.21
CA TYR A 54 2.95 2.35 -20.88
C TYR A 54 4.42 2.60 -20.61
N ARG A 55 4.73 3.12 -19.44
CA ARG A 55 6.10 3.42 -19.06
C ARG A 55 6.39 2.95 -17.64
N GLY A 56 7.39 2.06 -17.51
CA GLY A 56 7.85 1.55 -16.22
C GLY A 56 6.86 0.62 -15.53
N TYR A 57 7.04 0.51 -14.23
CA TYR A 57 6.30 -0.38 -13.34
C TYR A 57 5.74 0.42 -12.18
N ALA A 58 4.58 0.02 -11.68
CA ALA A 58 4.00 0.62 -10.49
C ALA A 58 3.49 -0.45 -9.52
N ILE A 59 3.68 -0.21 -8.23
CA ILE A 59 3.14 -1.04 -7.14
C ILE A 59 2.22 -0.16 -6.30
N GLN A 60 0.99 -0.62 -6.07
CA GLN A 60 0.07 0.00 -5.13
C GLN A 60 -0.11 -0.89 -3.91
N MET A 61 0.09 -0.32 -2.74
CA MET A 61 -0.13 -0.96 -1.46
C MET A 61 -1.29 -0.27 -0.75
N ARG A 62 -2.32 -1.03 -0.41
CA ARG A 62 -3.44 -0.57 0.43
C ARG A 62 -3.03 -0.71 1.88
N ILE A 63 -2.64 0.38 2.50
CA ILE A 63 -2.29 0.37 3.92
C ILE A 63 -3.59 0.45 4.72
N ASN A 64 -4.01 -0.70 5.22
CA ASN A 64 -5.23 -0.88 5.97
C ASN A 64 -4.95 -0.89 7.47
N ALA A 65 -5.89 -0.38 8.26
CA ALA A 65 -5.92 -0.52 9.72
C ALA A 65 -6.37 -1.94 10.09
N GLU A 66 -5.49 -2.91 9.92
CA GLU A 66 -5.71 -4.35 10.11
C GLU A 66 -4.48 -4.98 10.75
N ASP A 67 -4.70 -6.06 11.50
CA ASP A 67 -3.64 -6.88 12.09
C ASP A 67 -3.42 -8.16 11.25
N PRO A 68 -2.40 -8.21 10.38
CA PRO A 68 -2.16 -9.40 9.56
C PRO A 68 -1.88 -10.67 10.36
N LYS A 69 -1.30 -10.54 11.57
CA LYS A 69 -1.00 -11.68 12.45
C LYS A 69 -2.24 -12.24 13.16
N ASN A 70 -3.33 -11.50 13.11
CA ASN A 70 -4.59 -11.88 13.73
C ASN A 70 -5.68 -11.92 12.66
N ASP A 71 -5.42 -12.69 11.61
CA ASP A 71 -6.35 -12.94 10.51
C ASP A 71 -6.91 -11.65 9.87
N PHE A 72 -6.07 -10.61 9.74
CA PHE A 72 -6.42 -9.30 9.21
C PHE A 72 -7.62 -8.64 9.90
N LEU A 73 -7.85 -8.94 11.18
CA LEU A 73 -8.88 -8.27 11.96
C LEU A 73 -8.67 -6.75 11.97
N PRO A 74 -9.76 -5.97 11.78
CA PRO A 74 -9.69 -4.51 11.81
C PRO A 74 -9.10 -3.98 13.12
N SER A 75 -8.23 -2.99 13.02
CA SER A 75 -7.57 -2.32 14.14
C SER A 75 -8.07 -0.88 14.25
N PHE A 76 -9.17 -0.71 14.94
CA PHE A 76 -9.72 0.63 15.18
C PHE A 76 -8.90 1.39 16.22
N GLY A 77 -8.99 2.71 16.19
CA GLY A 77 -8.33 3.56 17.18
C GLY A 77 -7.85 4.89 16.62
N ARG A 78 -7.15 5.62 17.48
CA ARG A 78 -6.65 6.96 17.16
C ARG A 78 -5.22 6.86 16.62
N ILE A 79 -4.99 7.50 15.47
CA ILE A 79 -3.65 7.69 14.90
C ILE A 79 -2.91 8.71 15.77
N THR A 80 -1.87 8.25 16.48
CA THR A 80 -1.07 9.10 17.38
C THR A 80 0.03 9.84 16.65
N HIS A 81 0.52 9.27 15.55
CA HIS A 81 1.53 9.90 14.71
C HIS A 81 1.39 9.43 13.27
N TYR A 82 1.42 10.38 12.33
CA TYR A 82 1.40 10.12 10.89
C TYR A 82 2.43 10.99 10.17
N TYR A 83 3.26 10.34 9.37
CA TYR A 83 4.18 10.98 8.43
C TYR A 83 4.12 10.22 7.10
N ALA A 84 3.76 10.91 6.02
CA ALA A 84 3.69 10.34 4.68
C ALA A 84 5.09 10.25 4.05
N PRO A 85 5.42 9.12 3.40
CA PRO A 85 6.65 9.04 2.61
C PRO A 85 6.55 9.93 1.38
N GLY A 86 7.69 10.30 0.81
CA GLY A 86 7.74 11.17 -0.36
C GLY A 86 8.95 10.90 -1.26
N GLY A 87 9.14 11.83 -2.20
CA GLY A 87 10.23 11.80 -3.17
C GLY A 87 9.81 11.30 -4.56
N PRO A 88 10.74 11.28 -5.53
CA PRO A 88 10.45 10.89 -6.90
C PRO A 88 9.82 9.50 -7.02
N GLY A 89 8.71 9.40 -7.75
CA GLY A 89 7.99 8.14 -7.97
C GLY A 89 7.26 7.59 -6.75
N VAL A 90 6.99 8.41 -5.72
CA VAL A 90 6.16 8.06 -4.57
C VAL A 90 4.93 8.97 -4.56
N ARG A 91 3.74 8.35 -4.53
CA ARG A 91 2.44 9.01 -4.40
C ARG A 91 1.70 8.41 -3.22
N VAL A 92 1.06 9.26 -2.43
CA VAL A 92 0.20 8.85 -1.32
C VAL A 92 -1.18 9.47 -1.50
N ASP A 93 -2.20 8.63 -1.64
CA ASP A 93 -3.60 9.06 -1.64
C ASP A 93 -4.19 8.72 -0.27
N THR A 94 -4.56 9.73 0.50
CA THR A 94 -4.99 9.56 1.89
C THR A 94 -5.93 10.65 2.37
N ALA A 95 -6.72 10.31 3.39
CA ALA A 95 -7.54 11.27 4.14
C ALA A 95 -7.18 11.31 5.63
N ILE A 96 -6.22 10.47 6.09
CA ILE A 96 -5.84 10.42 7.51
C ILE A 96 -4.81 11.50 7.86
N TYR A 97 -4.77 11.83 9.13
CA TYR A 97 -3.82 12.78 9.73
C TYR A 97 -3.55 12.39 11.19
N THR A 98 -2.53 12.97 11.79
CA THR A 98 -2.25 12.77 13.22
C THR A 98 -3.44 13.24 14.06
N GLY A 99 -3.99 12.36 14.88
CA GLY A 99 -5.21 12.58 15.67
C GLY A 99 -6.48 12.04 15.02
N TYR A 100 -6.44 11.59 13.75
CA TYR A 100 -7.58 10.95 13.10
C TYR A 100 -7.98 9.66 13.83
N GLU A 101 -9.27 9.41 13.96
CA GLU A 101 -9.81 8.19 14.54
C GLU A 101 -10.40 7.31 13.44
N ILE A 102 -9.90 6.08 13.33
CA ILE A 102 -10.41 5.10 12.36
C ILE A 102 -11.77 4.61 12.84
N PRO A 103 -12.87 4.91 12.10
CA PRO A 103 -14.21 4.52 12.51
C PRO A 103 -14.46 3.04 12.22
N PRO A 104 -15.22 2.33 13.10
CA PRO A 104 -15.52 0.91 12.90
C PRO A 104 -16.63 0.65 11.85
N TYR A 105 -17.18 1.68 11.23
CA TYR A 105 -18.37 1.59 10.37
C TYR A 105 -18.05 1.54 8.88
N TYR A 106 -16.80 1.78 8.50
CA TYR A 106 -16.33 1.87 7.12
C TYR A 106 -15.13 0.96 6.89
N ASP A 107 -14.65 0.95 5.64
CA ASP A 107 -13.43 0.26 5.25
C ASP A 107 -12.23 0.67 6.12
N SER A 108 -11.36 -0.28 6.41
CA SER A 108 -10.13 -0.12 7.20
C SER A 108 -9.03 0.63 6.48
N MET A 109 -9.20 0.99 5.19
CA MET A 109 -8.15 1.59 4.37
C MET A 109 -7.77 2.99 4.85
N CYS A 110 -6.53 3.13 5.34
CA CYS A 110 -5.96 4.39 5.77
C CYS A 110 -5.43 5.23 4.60
N LEU A 111 -4.71 4.58 3.71
CA LEU A 111 -4.08 5.21 2.56
C LEU A 111 -3.73 4.20 1.46
N LYS A 112 -3.56 4.72 0.26
CA LYS A 112 -2.88 4.02 -0.83
C LYS A 112 -1.47 4.57 -0.95
N LEU A 113 -0.48 3.72 -0.84
CA LEU A 113 0.91 4.03 -1.17
C LEU A 113 1.20 3.49 -2.56
N ILE A 114 1.45 4.38 -3.51
CA ILE A 114 1.72 4.06 -4.90
C ILE A 114 3.17 4.43 -5.21
N VAL A 115 3.91 3.49 -5.76
CA VAL A 115 5.32 3.67 -6.11
C VAL A 115 5.52 3.32 -7.57
N TRP A 116 6.30 4.14 -8.27
CA TRP A 116 6.61 3.97 -9.69
C TRP A 116 8.12 4.05 -9.95
N ALA A 117 8.63 3.24 -10.86
CA ALA A 117 9.99 3.31 -11.38
C ALA A 117 10.08 2.77 -12.80
N LEU A 118 11.25 2.90 -13.45
CA LEU A 118 11.45 2.43 -14.82
C LEU A 118 11.62 0.92 -14.91
N THR A 119 12.18 0.28 -13.88
CA THR A 119 12.40 -1.16 -13.82
C THR A 119 11.69 -1.78 -12.61
N TRP A 120 11.46 -3.10 -12.66
CA TRP A 120 10.87 -3.82 -11.54
C TRP A 120 11.75 -3.78 -10.29
N GLU A 121 13.04 -3.93 -10.45
CA GLU A 121 14.01 -3.84 -9.36
C GLU A 121 13.95 -2.48 -8.66
N GLU A 122 13.96 -1.38 -9.44
CA GLU A 122 13.88 -0.03 -8.87
C GLU A 122 12.56 0.22 -8.15
N VAL A 123 11.43 -0.27 -8.66
CA VAL A 123 10.13 -0.04 -8.01
C VAL A 123 10.01 -0.81 -6.70
N THR A 124 10.54 -2.04 -6.61
CA THR A 124 10.55 -2.84 -5.38
C THR A 124 11.44 -2.22 -4.31
N VAL A 125 12.64 -1.78 -4.66
CA VAL A 125 13.56 -1.06 -3.75
C VAL A 125 12.92 0.25 -3.26
N ARG A 126 12.29 1.01 -4.16
CA ARG A 126 11.62 2.27 -3.83
C ARG A 126 10.38 2.04 -2.94
N ALA A 127 9.62 0.99 -3.20
CA ALA A 127 8.47 0.61 -2.37
C ALA A 127 8.90 0.26 -0.94
N HIS A 128 9.97 -0.51 -0.81
CA HIS A 128 10.53 -0.86 0.49
C HIS A 128 10.95 0.39 1.28
N ARG A 129 11.72 1.29 0.63
CA ARG A 129 12.11 2.56 1.23
C ARG A 129 10.90 3.41 1.64
N ALA A 130 9.89 3.50 0.77
CA ALA A 130 8.70 4.30 1.06
C ALA A 130 7.93 3.79 2.29
N ILE A 131 7.83 2.46 2.47
CA ILE A 131 7.26 1.88 3.69
C ILE A 131 8.16 2.16 4.91
N ASP A 132 9.48 2.09 4.76
CA ASP A 132 10.42 2.37 5.85
C ASP A 132 10.38 3.84 6.30
N ASP A 133 10.17 4.77 5.37
CA ASP A 133 10.03 6.20 5.66
C ASP A 133 8.66 6.53 6.29
N MET A 134 7.63 5.76 5.99
CA MET A 134 6.29 5.99 6.51
C MET A 134 6.24 5.81 8.04
N ARG A 135 5.57 6.72 8.74
CA ARG A 135 5.26 6.60 10.16
C ARG A 135 3.75 6.62 10.34
N LEU A 136 3.22 5.55 10.88
CA LEU A 136 1.79 5.43 11.19
C LEU A 136 1.68 4.64 12.50
N HIS A 137 1.39 5.37 13.59
CA HIS A 137 1.34 4.84 14.94
C HIS A 137 -0.05 5.02 15.56
N GLY A 138 -0.34 4.21 16.57
CA GLY A 138 -1.59 4.20 17.32
C GLY A 138 -2.55 3.09 16.93
N ILE A 139 -2.33 2.49 15.76
CA ILE A 139 -3.10 1.37 15.21
C ILE A 139 -2.16 0.32 14.61
N LYS A 140 -2.61 -0.91 14.47
CA LYS A 140 -1.94 -1.91 13.65
C LYS A 140 -2.31 -1.71 12.18
N THR A 141 -1.37 -2.00 11.28
CA THR A 141 -1.58 -1.85 9.84
C THR A 141 -0.93 -2.98 9.05
N THR A 142 -1.33 -3.10 7.79
CA THR A 142 -0.75 -4.05 6.83
C THR A 142 0.67 -3.69 6.36
N ALA A 143 1.23 -2.55 6.78
CA ALA A 143 2.54 -2.06 6.29
C ALA A 143 3.69 -3.06 6.53
N ALA A 144 3.76 -3.68 7.71
CA ALA A 144 4.79 -4.67 8.01
C ALA A 144 4.67 -5.93 7.15
N TYR A 145 3.46 -6.33 6.83
CA TYR A 145 3.19 -7.44 5.92
C TYR A 145 3.67 -7.16 4.49
N TYR A 146 3.42 -5.95 3.97
CA TYR A 146 3.96 -5.55 2.66
C TYR A 146 5.48 -5.55 2.61
N LYS A 147 6.18 -5.25 3.71
CA LYS A 147 7.65 -5.40 3.77
C LYS A 147 8.09 -6.84 3.53
N GLN A 148 7.36 -7.81 4.06
CA GLN A 148 7.66 -9.23 3.84
C GLN A 148 7.47 -9.60 2.37
N ILE A 149 6.35 -9.17 1.78
CA ILE A 149 6.08 -9.39 0.35
C ILE A 149 7.20 -8.82 -0.51
N LEU A 150 7.54 -7.55 -0.33
CA LEU A 150 8.58 -6.85 -1.10
C LEU A 150 9.96 -7.47 -0.95
N SER A 151 10.24 -8.09 0.19
CA SER A 151 11.53 -8.75 0.47
C SER A 151 11.57 -10.21 0.02
N HIS A 152 10.43 -10.78 -0.37
CA HIS A 152 10.35 -12.18 -0.77
C HIS A 152 11.03 -12.39 -2.13
N LYS A 153 11.88 -13.44 -2.23
CA LYS A 153 12.67 -13.72 -3.44
C LYS A 153 11.81 -13.90 -4.70
N ASP A 154 10.64 -14.53 -4.56
CA ASP A 154 9.75 -14.83 -5.67
C ASP A 154 8.97 -13.57 -6.09
N PHE A 155 8.74 -12.60 -5.19
CA PHE A 155 8.16 -11.30 -5.52
C PHE A 155 9.18 -10.38 -6.22
N GLN A 156 10.47 -10.56 -5.99
CA GLN A 156 11.50 -9.78 -6.68
C GLN A 156 11.62 -10.11 -8.17
N GLN A 157 11.08 -11.25 -8.59
CA GLN A 157 10.88 -11.59 -10.01
C GLN A 157 9.44 -11.27 -10.38
N PRO A 158 9.15 -10.58 -11.52
CA PRO A 158 7.79 -10.21 -11.90
C PRO A 158 6.98 -11.38 -12.52
N GLU A 159 7.19 -12.59 -12.04
CA GLU A 159 6.59 -13.84 -12.52
C GLU A 159 5.69 -14.48 -11.46
N PHE A 160 4.89 -13.68 -10.78
CA PHE A 160 3.92 -14.14 -9.79
C PHE A 160 2.49 -13.82 -10.23
N ASP A 161 1.53 -14.53 -9.67
CA ASP A 161 0.10 -14.33 -9.90
C ASP A 161 -0.67 -14.11 -8.59
N THR A 162 -1.99 -14.17 -8.65
CA THR A 162 -2.87 -13.94 -7.51
C THR A 162 -2.79 -15.01 -6.43
N SER A 163 -2.19 -16.17 -6.70
CA SER A 163 -1.97 -17.23 -5.72
C SER A 163 -0.82 -16.93 -4.75
N PHE A 164 0.09 -16.01 -5.12
CA PHE A 164 1.31 -15.70 -4.37
C PHE A 164 1.10 -15.59 -2.85
N VAL A 165 0.08 -14.86 -2.42
CA VAL A 165 -0.18 -14.65 -0.98
C VAL A 165 -0.64 -15.95 -0.29
N VAL A 166 -1.40 -16.80 -1.00
CA VAL A 166 -1.90 -18.07 -0.48
C VAL A 166 -0.77 -19.10 -0.39
N ASP A 167 0.13 -19.07 -1.38
CA ASP A 167 1.25 -20.02 -1.49
C ASP A 167 2.38 -19.68 -0.49
N HIS A 168 2.38 -18.47 0.09
CA HIS A 168 3.41 -17.97 1.01
C HIS A 168 2.86 -17.60 2.39
N PRO A 169 2.32 -18.55 3.18
CA PRO A 169 1.80 -18.27 4.52
C PRO A 169 2.88 -17.79 5.50
N GLU A 170 4.16 -18.07 5.24
CA GLU A 170 5.31 -17.58 6.00
C GLU A 170 5.47 -16.07 6.00
N LEU A 171 4.85 -15.35 5.06
CA LEU A 171 4.82 -13.88 5.03
C LEU A 171 4.21 -13.27 6.30
N LEU A 172 3.45 -14.04 7.07
CA LEU A 172 2.91 -13.63 8.36
C LEU A 172 3.89 -13.82 9.52
N ASN A 173 5.01 -14.55 9.31
CA ASN A 173 5.99 -14.89 10.35
C ASN A 173 7.08 -13.80 10.50
N TYR A 174 6.69 -12.54 10.67
CA TYR A 174 7.62 -11.45 10.93
C TYR A 174 7.59 -11.02 12.41
N SER A 175 8.72 -10.51 12.91
CA SER A 175 8.77 -9.86 14.23
C SER A 175 8.56 -8.35 14.04
N ASP A 176 7.67 -7.76 14.81
CA ASP A 176 7.59 -6.31 14.94
C ASP A 176 8.83 -5.85 15.72
N LYS A 177 9.92 -5.59 14.99
CA LYS A 177 11.13 -5.02 15.61
C LYS A 177 10.76 -3.65 16.14
N ARG A 178 10.75 -3.50 17.46
CA ARG A 178 10.63 -2.19 18.09
C ARG A 178 11.77 -1.30 17.60
N HIS A 179 11.46 -0.04 17.37
CA HIS A 179 12.49 0.92 16.99
C HIS A 179 13.60 0.93 18.06
N PRO A 180 14.90 0.98 17.72
CA PRO A 180 15.98 0.95 18.69
C PRO A 180 15.83 1.98 19.82
N SER A 181 15.26 3.16 19.53
CA SER A 181 14.95 4.17 20.55
C SER A 181 13.85 3.74 21.52
N GLU A 182 12.84 2.96 21.08
CA GLU A 182 11.80 2.43 21.97
C GLU A 182 12.37 1.36 22.88
N VAL A 183 13.27 0.51 22.35
CA VAL A 183 13.99 -0.49 23.15
C VAL A 183 14.90 0.22 24.18
N ALA A 184 15.64 1.24 23.75
CA ALA A 184 16.50 2.02 24.64
C ALA A 184 15.68 2.72 25.73
N LEU A 185 14.55 3.31 25.39
CA LEU A 185 13.65 3.95 26.36
C LEU A 185 13.06 2.95 27.35
N ALA A 186 12.61 1.78 26.87
CA ALA A 186 12.10 0.70 27.72
C ALA A 186 13.17 0.17 28.67
N LEU A 187 14.41 0.00 28.19
CA LEU A 187 15.55 -0.40 29.02
C LEU A 187 15.88 0.68 30.06
N ALA A 188 15.91 1.96 29.66
CA ALA A 188 16.17 3.08 30.58
C ALA A 188 15.09 3.16 31.68
N ALA A 189 13.80 3.00 31.31
CA ALA A 189 12.68 2.97 32.25
C ALA A 189 12.78 1.78 33.22
N ALA A 190 13.15 0.59 32.71
CA ALA A 190 13.34 -0.60 33.55
C ALA A 190 14.50 -0.41 34.54
N VAL A 191 15.62 0.18 34.09
CA VAL A 191 16.77 0.49 34.98
C VAL A 191 16.39 1.53 36.03
N ALA A 192 15.67 2.60 35.66
CA ALA A 192 15.20 3.62 36.59
C ALA A 192 14.27 3.01 37.66
N ALA A 193 13.30 2.19 37.24
CA ALA A 193 12.39 1.50 38.17
C ALA A 193 13.14 0.54 39.13
N TYR A 194 14.17 -0.16 38.63
CA TYR A 194 14.97 -1.07 39.44
C TYR A 194 15.88 -0.33 40.43
N SER A 195 16.42 0.84 40.04
CA SER A 195 17.30 1.66 40.88
C SER A 195 16.56 2.62 41.83
N GLY A 196 15.23 2.60 41.82
CA GLY A 196 14.41 3.38 42.75
C GLY A 196 14.36 4.89 42.47
N TRP A 197 14.52 5.27 41.21
CA TRP A 197 14.37 6.66 40.76
C TRP A 197 12.93 6.92 40.34
#